data_eb06b08de8e20e5dd07c5e361cb12a35
#
_entry.id   eb06b08de8e20e5dd07c5e361cb12a35
#
_cell.length_a   1.000
_cell.length_b   1.000
_cell.length_c   1.000
_cell.angle_alpha   90.00
_cell.angle_beta   90.00
_cell.angle_gamma   90.00
#
_symmetry.space_group_name_H-M   'P 1'
#
loop_
_entity.id
_entity.type
_entity.pdbx_description
1 polymer ?
#
loop_
_entity_poly.entity_id
_entity_poly.type
_entity_poly.pdbx_seq_one_letter_code
_entity_poly.pdbx_strand_id
1 'polypeptide(L)'
;EQKLQYCPNKPNSEQLSVIAKELAAIVRTQDTTRPVTLAAAFPELSSHIGFFDALDVVGYNYKEHLYEESHKRFPDKPFLGSENGGGYEQWCAVRDNAYISGQFLWTGIDYLGEAHGWPIHGSSAGLMDLAGFEKPGFYRRKAFWSTEPFACILTRPDDGDEHEWRPWNAHWNYTDGENVVVRVFTNVQKETISLSIVGIDGEKSLHDGTYLEKEGCTEWRFAYEPGVLKAVCGEAECSIQTAGKAVELSANVWHAEETINKEEVMQIEVSLTDENGVLAAEDLEITAEVIGGTLLGLENGDLADLTPYFESHRKTHNGRLIVYVKPKEDVKVCISCPALDKRVWIE
;
A
#
# COMPACT_ATOMS: atom_id res chain seq x y z
N GLU A 1 14.71 -4.83 -20.30
CA GLU A 1 16.13 -5.11 -20.01
C GLU A 1 16.89 -3.79 -19.93
N GLN A 2 17.28 -3.36 -18.74
CA GLN A 2 18.27 -2.30 -18.60
C GLN A 2 19.61 -2.87 -19.08
N LYS A 3 19.92 -2.65 -20.35
CA LYS A 3 21.24 -2.97 -20.86
C LYS A 3 22.26 -2.14 -20.08
N LEU A 4 23.21 -2.79 -19.44
CA LEU A 4 24.43 -2.15 -18.89
C LEU A 4 25.10 -1.36 -20.01
N GLN A 5 24.76 -0.09 -20.14
CA GLN A 5 25.45 0.79 -21.07
C GLN A 5 26.78 1.21 -20.42
N TYR A 6 27.87 0.77 -20.99
CA TYR A 6 29.19 1.31 -20.66
C TYR A 6 29.17 2.82 -20.91
N CYS A 7 29.33 3.59 -19.85
CA CYS A 7 29.49 5.02 -19.94
C CYS A 7 30.94 5.37 -19.54
N PRO A 8 31.74 5.94 -20.45
CA PRO A 8 33.15 6.22 -20.18
C PRO A 8 33.38 7.18 -19.02
N ASN A 9 32.36 7.92 -18.59
CA ASN A 9 32.41 8.84 -17.44
C ASN A 9 31.86 8.22 -16.14
N LYS A 10 31.38 6.95 -16.16
CA LYS A 10 31.00 6.25 -14.94
C LYS A 10 32.23 5.64 -14.28
N PRO A 11 32.25 5.56 -12.95
CA PRO A 11 33.32 4.85 -12.23
C PRO A 11 33.48 3.44 -12.77
N ASN A 12 34.71 2.95 -12.82
CA ASN A 12 35.00 1.56 -13.12
C ASN A 12 34.23 0.66 -12.12
N SER A 13 33.52 -0.33 -12.62
CA SER A 13 32.71 -1.24 -11.80
C SER A 13 33.53 -1.94 -10.70
N GLU A 14 34.81 -2.24 -10.95
CA GLU A 14 35.71 -2.80 -9.95
C GLU A 14 35.98 -1.85 -8.79
N GLN A 15 35.93 -0.54 -9.02
CA GLN A 15 36.06 0.46 -7.97
C GLN A 15 34.92 0.39 -6.96
N LEU A 16 33.72 -0.04 -7.40
CA LEU A 16 32.58 -0.22 -6.48
C LEU A 16 32.87 -1.29 -5.43
N SER A 17 33.61 -2.35 -5.76
CA SER A 17 33.97 -3.38 -4.77
C SER A 17 35.00 -2.86 -3.75
N VAL A 18 35.88 -1.96 -4.16
CA VAL A 18 36.84 -1.30 -3.24
C VAL A 18 36.09 -0.39 -2.28
N ILE A 19 35.18 0.44 -2.81
CA ILE A 19 34.33 1.33 -2.00
C ILE A 19 33.45 0.54 -1.03
N ALA A 20 32.85 -0.56 -1.49
CA ALA A 20 32.04 -1.43 -0.62
C ALA A 20 32.84 -2.00 0.55
N LYS A 21 34.09 -2.43 0.31
CA LYS A 21 35.00 -2.91 1.36
C LYS A 21 35.39 -1.83 2.36
N GLU A 22 35.66 -0.62 1.88
CA GLU A 22 36.02 0.54 2.73
C GLU A 22 34.80 0.93 3.59
N LEU A 23 33.60 1.06 3.00
CA LEU A 23 32.38 1.41 3.73
C LEU A 23 32.01 0.34 4.76
N ALA A 24 32.06 -0.94 4.41
CA ALA A 24 31.81 -2.02 5.34
C ALA A 24 32.82 -2.03 6.51
N ALA A 25 34.08 -1.72 6.25
CA ALA A 25 35.12 -1.58 7.29
C ALA A 25 34.78 -0.42 8.24
N ILE A 26 34.38 0.74 7.70
CA ILE A 26 33.96 1.90 8.51
C ILE A 26 32.77 1.55 9.40
N VAL A 27 31.72 0.93 8.83
CA VAL A 27 30.54 0.50 9.61
C VAL A 27 30.95 -0.40 10.76
N ARG A 28 31.82 -1.38 10.52
CA ARG A 28 32.28 -2.33 11.55
C ARG A 28 33.14 -1.68 12.64
N THR A 29 33.71 -0.48 12.43
CA THR A 29 34.34 0.29 13.50
C THR A 29 33.33 0.92 14.47
N GLN A 30 32.10 1.16 14.02
CA GLN A 30 31.05 1.78 14.80
C GLN A 30 30.08 0.75 15.41
N ASP A 31 29.78 -0.30 14.66
CA ASP A 31 28.91 -1.38 15.11
C ASP A 31 29.50 -2.75 14.71
N THR A 32 29.89 -3.51 15.72
CA THR A 32 30.43 -4.87 15.58
C THR A 32 29.35 -5.95 15.79
N THR A 33 28.11 -5.57 16.04
CA THR A 33 27.05 -6.49 16.49
C THR A 33 26.07 -6.86 15.39
N ARG A 34 25.92 -6.02 14.38
CA ARG A 34 24.96 -6.22 13.28
C ARG A 34 25.65 -6.62 11.99
N PRO A 35 25.02 -7.50 11.17
CA PRO A 35 25.51 -7.83 9.84
C PRO A 35 25.42 -6.62 8.90
N VAL A 36 26.37 -6.55 7.94
CA VAL A 36 26.43 -5.49 6.93
C VAL A 36 25.86 -6.00 5.61
N THR A 37 25.00 -5.22 5.00
CA THR A 37 24.43 -5.47 3.66
C THR A 37 24.52 -4.20 2.80
N LEU A 38 24.37 -4.38 1.50
CA LEU A 38 24.23 -3.32 0.50
C LEU A 38 23.16 -3.73 -0.51
N ALA A 39 22.44 -2.75 -1.04
CA ALA A 39 21.46 -2.95 -2.10
C ALA A 39 22.14 -3.07 -3.46
N ALA A 40 22.14 -4.27 -4.04
CA ALA A 40 22.70 -4.50 -5.37
C ALA A 40 21.60 -4.48 -6.43
N ALA A 41 21.57 -3.40 -7.23
CA ALA A 41 20.66 -3.27 -8.37
C ALA A 41 21.13 -4.05 -9.61
N PHE A 42 22.42 -4.38 -9.68
CA PHE A 42 23.04 -5.11 -10.80
C PHE A 42 23.90 -6.29 -10.29
N PRO A 43 23.28 -7.29 -9.66
CA PRO A 43 23.99 -8.45 -9.15
C PRO A 43 24.66 -9.27 -10.25
N GLU A 44 24.19 -9.21 -11.49
CA GLU A 44 24.79 -9.82 -12.68
C GLU A 44 26.27 -9.40 -12.85
N LEU A 45 26.60 -8.17 -12.48
CA LEU A 45 27.97 -7.67 -12.48
C LEU A 45 28.59 -7.79 -11.09
N SER A 46 27.89 -7.34 -10.06
CA SER A 46 28.40 -7.25 -8.67
C SER A 46 28.90 -8.58 -8.14
N SER A 47 28.27 -9.68 -8.55
CA SER A 47 28.68 -11.04 -8.16
C SER A 47 30.02 -11.47 -8.75
N HIS A 48 30.54 -10.80 -9.79
CA HIS A 48 31.78 -11.17 -10.48
C HIS A 48 32.98 -10.31 -10.08
N ILE A 49 32.77 -9.15 -9.49
CA ILE A 49 33.82 -8.17 -9.17
C ILE A 49 34.21 -8.14 -7.70
N GLY A 50 33.76 -9.11 -6.89
CA GLY A 50 34.07 -9.16 -5.47
C GLY A 50 33.31 -8.15 -4.60
N PHE A 51 32.21 -7.59 -5.12
CA PHE A 51 31.37 -6.64 -4.40
C PHE A 51 30.74 -7.27 -3.15
N PHE A 52 30.31 -8.53 -3.24
CA PHE A 52 29.68 -9.25 -2.13
C PHE A 52 30.66 -9.79 -1.10
N ASP A 53 31.99 -9.75 -1.36
CA ASP A 53 32.99 -10.26 -0.41
C ASP A 53 32.98 -9.47 0.89
N ALA A 54 32.68 -8.17 0.82
CA ALA A 54 32.63 -7.28 1.97
C ALA A 54 31.37 -7.42 2.83
N LEU A 55 30.34 -8.09 2.32
CA LEU A 55 29.01 -8.16 2.92
C LEU A 55 28.83 -9.43 3.72
N ASP A 56 28.08 -9.33 4.82
CA ASP A 56 27.62 -10.47 5.61
C ASP A 56 26.33 -11.03 5.04
N VAL A 57 25.47 -10.16 4.50
CA VAL A 57 24.21 -10.49 3.83
C VAL A 57 24.19 -9.88 2.44
N VAL A 58 23.78 -10.64 1.43
CA VAL A 58 23.69 -10.17 0.04
C VAL A 58 22.32 -9.55 -0.21
N GLY A 59 22.25 -8.23 -0.38
CA GLY A 59 21.02 -7.48 -0.65
C GLY A 59 20.79 -7.25 -2.14
N TYR A 60 19.58 -7.56 -2.64
CA TYR A 60 19.19 -7.36 -4.04
C TYR A 60 18.00 -6.44 -4.17
N ASN A 61 18.06 -5.51 -5.14
CA ASN A 61 16.93 -4.68 -5.54
C ASN A 61 16.29 -5.24 -6.82
N TYR A 62 15.04 -5.74 -6.70
CA TYR A 62 14.21 -6.25 -7.82
C TYR A 62 14.88 -7.33 -8.66
N LYS A 63 15.58 -8.27 -8.03
CA LYS A 63 16.32 -9.34 -8.70
C LYS A 63 16.02 -10.72 -8.13
N GLU A 64 14.77 -10.95 -7.78
CA GLU A 64 14.30 -12.19 -7.17
C GLU A 64 14.60 -13.41 -8.04
N HIS A 65 14.51 -13.24 -9.36
CA HIS A 65 14.80 -14.29 -10.34
C HIS A 65 16.25 -14.77 -10.33
N LEU A 66 17.17 -14.05 -9.69
CA LEU A 66 18.58 -14.41 -9.58
C LEU A 66 18.92 -15.07 -8.24
N TYR A 67 18.00 -15.17 -7.29
CA TYR A 67 18.29 -15.69 -5.94
C TYR A 67 18.88 -17.10 -5.98
N GLU A 68 18.26 -18.02 -6.71
CA GLU A 68 18.71 -19.40 -6.77
C GLU A 68 20.11 -19.56 -7.39
N GLU A 69 20.38 -18.89 -8.51
CA GLU A 69 21.69 -18.93 -9.16
C GLU A 69 22.76 -18.33 -8.27
N SER A 70 22.47 -17.20 -7.66
CA SER A 70 23.39 -16.50 -6.78
C SER A 70 23.68 -17.27 -5.50
N HIS A 71 22.68 -17.94 -4.92
CA HIS A 71 22.89 -18.79 -3.76
C HIS A 71 23.80 -19.99 -4.05
N LYS A 72 23.68 -20.59 -5.24
CA LYS A 72 24.63 -21.66 -5.68
C LYS A 72 26.07 -21.16 -5.72
N ARG A 73 26.28 -19.87 -6.01
CA ARG A 73 27.60 -19.25 -6.07
C ARG A 73 28.11 -18.80 -4.69
N PHE A 74 27.22 -18.37 -3.81
CA PHE A 74 27.52 -17.89 -2.46
C PHE A 74 26.71 -18.67 -1.42
N PRO A 75 26.96 -20.01 -1.28
CA PRO A 75 26.11 -20.88 -0.48
C PRO A 75 26.14 -20.57 1.02
N ASP A 76 27.19 -19.93 1.50
CA ASP A 76 27.40 -19.59 2.92
C ASP A 76 26.81 -18.21 3.29
N LYS A 77 26.27 -17.46 2.31
CA LYS A 77 25.72 -16.13 2.57
C LYS A 77 24.20 -16.15 2.55
N PRO A 78 23.54 -15.58 3.57
CA PRO A 78 22.13 -15.29 3.50
C PRO A 78 21.85 -14.16 2.49
N PHE A 79 20.66 -14.18 1.91
CA PHE A 79 20.20 -13.15 0.97
C PHE A 79 19.08 -12.33 1.58
N LEU A 80 18.90 -11.12 1.05
CA LEU A 80 17.87 -10.18 1.45
C LEU A 80 17.31 -9.47 0.22
N GLY A 81 16.00 -9.39 0.07
CA GLY A 81 15.38 -8.46 -0.84
C GLY A 81 15.45 -7.06 -0.26
N SER A 82 16.56 -6.35 -0.50
CA SER A 82 16.78 -5.01 0.05
C SER A 82 15.82 -3.97 -0.52
N GLU A 83 15.23 -4.26 -1.69
CA GLU A 83 14.10 -3.51 -2.25
C GLU A 83 13.34 -4.43 -3.23
N ASN A 84 12.09 -4.70 -2.93
CA ASN A 84 11.27 -5.63 -3.71
C ASN A 84 9.93 -5.04 -4.11
N GLY A 85 9.39 -5.50 -5.22
CA GLY A 85 8.00 -5.25 -5.62
C GLY A 85 7.00 -6.01 -4.77
N GLY A 86 5.74 -5.55 -4.79
CA GLY A 86 4.63 -6.11 -3.99
C GLY A 86 3.93 -7.31 -4.63
N GLY A 87 4.43 -7.89 -5.72
CA GLY A 87 3.79 -8.98 -6.45
C GLY A 87 3.86 -10.33 -5.74
N TYR A 88 3.03 -11.27 -6.19
CA TYR A 88 2.94 -12.61 -5.59
C TYR A 88 4.19 -13.46 -5.89
N GLU A 89 4.70 -13.43 -7.12
CA GLU A 89 5.91 -14.17 -7.47
C GLU A 89 7.12 -13.69 -6.65
N GLN A 90 7.25 -12.36 -6.42
CA GLN A 90 8.29 -11.79 -5.57
C GLN A 90 8.15 -12.24 -4.11
N TRP A 91 6.92 -12.34 -3.62
CA TRP A 91 6.67 -12.90 -2.29
C TRP A 91 7.04 -14.37 -2.20
N CYS A 92 6.63 -15.19 -3.18
CA CYS A 92 6.97 -16.61 -3.22
C CYS A 92 8.48 -16.83 -3.27
N ALA A 93 9.22 -16.02 -4.02
CA ALA A 93 10.68 -16.09 -4.10
C ALA A 93 11.35 -15.91 -2.74
N VAL A 94 10.74 -15.12 -1.85
CA VAL A 94 11.25 -14.93 -0.48
C VAL A 94 10.73 -16.02 0.47
N ARG A 95 9.42 -16.27 0.46
CA ARG A 95 8.78 -17.22 1.37
C ARG A 95 9.29 -18.64 1.23
N ASP A 96 9.52 -19.07 -0.01
CA ASP A 96 9.79 -20.47 -0.35
C ASP A 96 11.28 -20.84 -0.32
N ASN A 97 12.16 -19.89 -0.02
CA ASN A 97 13.60 -20.07 -0.01
C ASN A 97 14.21 -19.74 1.36
N ALA A 98 14.63 -20.78 2.10
CA ALA A 98 15.16 -20.64 3.46
C ALA A 98 16.44 -19.80 3.59
N TYR A 99 17.17 -19.60 2.49
CA TYR A 99 18.37 -18.75 2.46
C TYR A 99 18.05 -17.26 2.24
N ILE A 100 16.79 -16.90 2.02
CA ILE A 100 16.34 -15.51 1.95
C ILE A 100 15.87 -15.06 3.34
N SER A 101 16.57 -14.12 3.94
CA SER A 101 16.29 -13.63 5.30
C SER A 101 14.99 -12.84 5.40
N GLY A 102 14.55 -12.21 4.29
CA GLY A 102 13.35 -11.37 4.24
C GLY A 102 13.38 -10.44 3.04
N GLN A 103 12.45 -9.48 3.04
CA GLN A 103 12.36 -8.44 2.02
C GLN A 103 11.88 -7.12 2.58
N PHE A 104 12.29 -6.03 1.94
CA PHE A 104 11.75 -4.70 2.13
C PHE A 104 10.98 -4.30 0.88
N LEU A 105 9.71 -3.95 1.04
CA LEU A 105 8.89 -3.49 -0.08
C LEU A 105 9.16 -2.04 -0.39
N TRP A 106 9.17 -1.70 -1.65
CA TRP A 106 9.05 -0.34 -2.09
C TRP A 106 7.58 -0.05 -2.46
N THR A 107 6.77 0.63 -1.60
CA THR A 107 7.15 1.05 -0.25
C THR A 107 5.93 0.96 0.67
N GLY A 108 6.10 1.22 1.97
CA GLY A 108 5.02 1.10 2.96
C GLY A 108 3.99 2.21 2.89
N ILE A 109 4.42 3.47 2.67
CA ILE A 109 3.57 4.66 2.63
C ILE A 109 3.96 5.52 1.42
N ASP A 110 3.02 6.23 0.84
CA ASP A 110 3.27 7.24 -0.19
C ASP A 110 4.22 8.31 0.37
N TYR A 111 5.00 8.95 -0.47
CA TYR A 111 6.00 9.91 -0.02
C TYR A 111 6.14 11.09 -0.98
N LEU A 112 6.58 12.22 -0.46
CA LEU A 112 6.86 13.42 -1.27
C LEU A 112 8.12 13.23 -2.10
N GLY A 113 8.09 13.74 -3.33
CA GLY A 113 9.18 13.55 -4.29
C GLY A 113 8.94 12.39 -5.25
N GLU A 114 9.86 12.17 -6.19
CA GLU A 114 9.73 11.22 -7.31
C GLU A 114 8.40 11.31 -8.06
N ALA A 115 7.92 12.54 -8.21
CA ALA A 115 6.63 12.84 -8.81
C ALA A 115 6.64 12.70 -10.33
N HIS A 116 5.53 12.24 -10.90
CA HIS A 116 5.36 12.03 -12.35
C HIS A 116 4.67 13.18 -13.07
N GLY A 117 4.85 14.39 -12.59
CA GLY A 117 4.34 15.61 -13.21
C GLY A 117 3.37 16.39 -12.35
N TRP A 118 3.50 17.72 -12.41
CA TRP A 118 2.67 18.66 -11.67
C TRP A 118 1.18 18.55 -12.09
N PRO A 119 0.18 18.60 -11.18
CA PRO A 119 0.29 18.94 -9.75
C PRO A 119 0.71 17.81 -8.80
N ILE A 120 0.90 16.60 -9.29
CA ILE A 120 1.35 15.47 -8.47
C ILE A 120 2.74 15.79 -7.91
N HIS A 121 2.87 15.81 -6.58
CA HIS A 121 4.10 16.22 -5.90
C HIS A 121 4.74 15.10 -5.05
N GLY A 122 4.23 13.88 -5.20
CA GLY A 122 4.72 12.70 -4.51
C GLY A 122 4.64 11.43 -5.35
N SER A 123 5.11 10.34 -4.79
CA SER A 123 5.05 9.00 -5.34
C SER A 123 3.93 8.19 -4.70
N SER A 124 3.10 7.56 -5.52
CA SER A 124 2.00 6.69 -5.10
C SER A 124 2.42 5.23 -4.93
N ALA A 125 3.70 4.96 -4.69
CA ALA A 125 4.23 3.61 -4.56
C ALA A 125 3.86 2.91 -3.23
N GLY A 126 3.32 3.65 -2.25
CA GLY A 126 2.97 3.14 -0.93
C GLY A 126 1.83 2.12 -0.92
N LEU A 127 1.85 1.24 0.08
CA LEU A 127 0.69 0.42 0.44
C LEU A 127 -0.39 1.24 1.16
N MET A 128 0.02 2.33 1.80
CA MET A 128 -0.85 3.34 2.41
C MET A 128 -0.59 4.69 1.74
N ASP A 129 -1.57 5.58 1.75
CA ASP A 129 -1.43 6.94 1.30
C ASP A 129 -0.75 7.85 2.35
N LEU A 130 -0.57 9.15 2.05
CA LEU A 130 0.05 10.11 2.99
C LEU A 130 -0.79 10.35 4.26
N ALA A 131 -2.09 10.12 4.20
CA ALA A 131 -2.97 10.19 5.37
C ALA A 131 -2.93 8.91 6.23
N GLY A 132 -2.25 7.84 5.76
CA GLY A 132 -2.16 6.56 6.43
C GLY A 132 -3.32 5.61 6.12
N PHE A 133 -4.17 5.92 5.14
CA PHE A 133 -5.24 5.03 4.73
C PHE A 133 -4.72 3.91 3.82
N GLU A 134 -5.22 2.71 4.06
CA GLU A 134 -4.85 1.54 3.28
C GLU A 134 -5.33 1.65 1.83
N LYS A 135 -4.43 1.38 0.91
CA LYS A 135 -4.68 1.31 -0.53
C LYS A 135 -4.96 -0.14 -0.96
N PRO A 136 -5.49 -0.38 -2.15
CA PRO A 136 -5.76 -1.75 -2.64
C PRO A 136 -4.57 -2.70 -2.54
N GLY A 137 -3.34 -2.19 -2.75
CA GLY A 137 -2.10 -2.95 -2.60
C GLY A 137 -1.86 -3.47 -1.17
N PHE A 138 -2.30 -2.74 -0.15
CA PHE A 138 -2.22 -3.17 1.24
C PHE A 138 -3.04 -4.44 1.50
N TYR A 139 -4.30 -4.48 1.06
CA TYR A 139 -5.18 -5.65 1.24
C TYR A 139 -4.65 -6.87 0.51
N ARG A 140 -4.18 -6.69 -0.74
CA ARG A 140 -3.50 -7.77 -1.49
C ARG A 140 -2.30 -8.31 -0.71
N ARG A 141 -1.47 -7.42 -0.16
CA ARG A 141 -0.28 -7.82 0.59
C ARG A 141 -0.64 -8.50 1.92
N LYS A 142 -1.68 -8.02 2.58
CA LYS A 142 -2.22 -8.65 3.79
C LYS A 142 -2.66 -10.09 3.51
N ALA A 143 -3.31 -10.35 2.37
CA ALA A 143 -3.67 -11.70 1.95
C ALA A 143 -2.47 -12.64 1.74
N PHE A 144 -1.28 -12.09 1.46
CA PHE A 144 -0.07 -12.92 1.33
C PHE A 144 0.63 -13.16 2.67
N TRP A 145 0.55 -12.21 3.60
CA TRP A 145 1.33 -12.20 4.84
C TRP A 145 0.56 -12.65 6.08
N SER A 146 -0.75 -12.50 6.10
CA SER A 146 -1.55 -12.84 7.27
C SER A 146 -1.42 -14.32 7.61
N THR A 147 -1.32 -14.62 8.90
CA THR A 147 -1.42 -15.97 9.46
C THR A 147 -2.86 -16.33 9.82
N GLU A 148 -3.69 -15.33 10.06
CA GLU A 148 -5.12 -15.49 10.30
C GLU A 148 -5.86 -15.59 8.96
N PRO A 149 -6.98 -16.34 8.88
CA PRO A 149 -7.81 -16.40 7.68
C PRO A 149 -8.19 -15.00 7.18
N PHE A 150 -7.83 -14.69 5.94
CA PHE A 150 -8.06 -13.38 5.35
C PHE A 150 -8.42 -13.50 3.88
N ALA A 151 -9.36 -12.67 3.45
CA ALA A 151 -9.69 -12.49 2.03
C ALA A 151 -9.96 -11.03 1.73
N CYS A 152 -9.73 -10.61 0.49
CA CYS A 152 -10.12 -9.29 -0.01
C CYS A 152 -10.54 -9.36 -1.47
N ILE A 153 -11.42 -8.42 -1.85
CA ILE A 153 -11.89 -8.22 -3.21
C ILE A 153 -11.27 -6.95 -3.75
N LEU A 154 -10.62 -7.03 -4.91
CA LEU A 154 -10.15 -5.87 -5.66
C LEU A 154 -10.80 -5.86 -7.04
N THR A 155 -11.10 -4.67 -7.56
CA THR A 155 -11.86 -4.47 -8.78
C THR A 155 -11.20 -3.45 -9.70
N ARG A 156 -11.51 -3.50 -10.99
CA ARG A 156 -11.17 -2.45 -11.97
C ARG A 156 -12.09 -2.55 -13.19
N PRO A 157 -12.23 -1.49 -14.01
CA PRO A 157 -12.89 -1.60 -15.31
C PRO A 157 -12.22 -2.63 -16.21
N ASP A 158 -13.01 -3.38 -16.98
CA ASP A 158 -12.55 -4.28 -18.04
C ASP A 158 -12.69 -3.59 -19.40
N ASP A 159 -11.84 -2.60 -19.65
CA ASP A 159 -11.83 -1.76 -20.83
C ASP A 159 -10.70 -2.10 -21.82
N GLY A 160 -10.02 -3.23 -21.57
CA GLY A 160 -8.90 -3.73 -22.41
C GLY A 160 -7.54 -3.13 -22.06
N ASP A 161 -7.45 -2.24 -21.06
CA ASP A 161 -6.16 -1.77 -20.56
C ASP A 161 -5.59 -2.77 -19.55
N GLU A 162 -4.64 -3.59 -19.99
CA GLU A 162 -3.94 -4.59 -19.20
C GLU A 162 -2.56 -4.09 -18.70
N HIS A 163 -2.36 -2.78 -18.65
CA HIS A 163 -1.09 -2.22 -18.20
C HIS A 163 -0.78 -2.65 -16.75
N GLU A 164 0.43 -3.14 -16.50
CA GLU A 164 0.87 -3.71 -15.22
C GLU A 164 0.67 -2.76 -14.03
N TRP A 165 0.88 -1.46 -14.25
CA TRP A 165 0.80 -0.41 -13.22
C TRP A 165 -0.60 0.18 -13.06
N ARG A 166 -1.59 -0.34 -13.76
CA ARG A 166 -2.96 0.13 -13.63
C ARG A 166 -3.48 -0.11 -12.21
N PRO A 167 -3.99 0.93 -11.52
CA PRO A 167 -4.45 0.78 -10.15
C PRO A 167 -5.67 -0.14 -10.03
N TRP A 168 -5.74 -0.87 -8.93
CA TRP A 168 -6.90 -1.58 -8.48
C TRP A 168 -7.71 -0.69 -7.53
N ASN A 169 -9.01 -0.98 -7.41
CA ASN A 169 -9.93 -0.33 -6.49
C ASN A 169 -10.37 -1.32 -5.40
N ALA A 170 -10.69 -0.81 -4.22
CA ALA A 170 -11.32 -1.56 -3.13
C ALA A 170 -12.77 -1.11 -2.91
N HIS A 171 -13.47 -0.73 -3.98
CA HIS A 171 -14.87 -0.31 -3.97
C HIS A 171 -15.70 -1.11 -4.98
N TRP A 172 -17.04 -1.00 -4.87
CA TRP A 172 -18.00 -1.60 -5.81
C TRP A 172 -18.92 -0.53 -6.40
N ASN A 173 -18.31 0.48 -7.09
CA ASN A 173 -19.03 1.59 -7.71
C ASN A 173 -18.57 1.75 -9.16
N TYR A 174 -19.42 1.32 -10.09
CA TYR A 174 -19.20 1.43 -11.53
C TYR A 174 -20.51 1.87 -12.20
N THR A 175 -20.50 2.10 -13.51
CA THR A 175 -21.70 2.35 -14.27
C THR A 175 -22.46 1.02 -14.46
N ASP A 176 -23.78 1.04 -14.28
CA ASP A 176 -24.60 -0.16 -14.46
C ASP A 176 -24.40 -0.79 -15.84
N GLY A 177 -24.10 -2.09 -15.86
CA GLY A 177 -23.73 -2.84 -17.06
C GLY A 177 -22.28 -2.66 -17.56
N GLU A 178 -21.47 -1.85 -16.92
CA GLU A 178 -20.04 -1.73 -17.25
C GLU A 178 -19.30 -3.05 -16.98
N ASN A 179 -18.48 -3.49 -17.91
CA ASN A 179 -17.65 -4.68 -17.69
C ASN A 179 -16.56 -4.41 -16.66
N VAL A 180 -16.41 -5.32 -15.71
CA VAL A 180 -15.46 -5.22 -14.60
C VAL A 180 -14.62 -6.49 -14.46
N VAL A 181 -13.36 -6.30 -14.05
CA VAL A 181 -12.50 -7.37 -13.57
C VAL A 181 -12.55 -7.37 -12.05
N VAL A 182 -12.81 -8.52 -11.48
CA VAL A 182 -12.82 -8.75 -10.02
C VAL A 182 -11.76 -9.77 -9.68
N ARG A 183 -10.90 -9.46 -8.72
CA ARG A 183 -9.92 -10.40 -8.16
C ARG A 183 -10.16 -10.63 -6.68
N VAL A 184 -10.17 -11.88 -6.28
CA VAL A 184 -10.22 -12.30 -4.88
C VAL A 184 -8.86 -12.85 -4.49
N PHE A 185 -8.25 -12.22 -3.48
CA PHE A 185 -7.00 -12.66 -2.87
C PHE A 185 -7.30 -13.27 -1.50
N THR A 186 -6.67 -14.39 -1.17
CA THR A 186 -6.85 -15.07 0.11
C THR A 186 -5.62 -15.88 0.49
N ASN A 187 -5.39 -16.07 1.79
CA ASN A 187 -4.37 -16.97 2.35
C ASN A 187 -4.91 -18.36 2.73
N VAL A 188 -6.23 -18.58 2.60
CA VAL A 188 -6.84 -19.89 2.82
C VAL A 188 -6.98 -20.66 1.51
N GLN A 189 -7.44 -21.92 1.58
CA GLN A 189 -7.50 -22.83 0.42
C GLN A 189 -8.22 -22.20 -0.79
N LYS A 190 -7.49 -22.14 -1.89
CA LYS A 190 -7.87 -21.44 -3.14
C LYS A 190 -8.96 -22.17 -3.94
N GLU A 191 -9.19 -23.44 -3.64
CA GLU A 191 -10.07 -24.36 -4.39
C GLU A 191 -11.56 -24.21 -4.03
N THR A 192 -11.86 -23.42 -3.00
CA THR A 192 -13.24 -23.25 -2.47
C THR A 192 -13.71 -21.79 -2.46
N ILE A 193 -13.20 -20.96 -3.39
CA ILE A 193 -13.65 -19.56 -3.46
C ILE A 193 -14.99 -19.51 -4.17
N SER A 194 -16.02 -19.03 -3.49
CA SER A 194 -17.30 -18.64 -4.08
C SER A 194 -17.44 -17.15 -4.12
N LEU A 195 -17.92 -16.62 -5.22
CA LEU A 195 -18.22 -15.20 -5.41
C LEU A 195 -19.72 -15.06 -5.71
N SER A 196 -20.39 -14.11 -5.05
CA SER A 196 -21.80 -13.81 -5.29
C SER A 196 -22.08 -12.32 -5.24
N ILE A 197 -23.16 -11.90 -5.91
CA ILE A 197 -23.74 -10.55 -5.79
C ILE A 197 -25.07 -10.67 -5.07
N VAL A 198 -25.23 -9.91 -4.00
CA VAL A 198 -26.51 -9.75 -3.29
C VAL A 198 -27.10 -8.41 -3.71
N GLY A 199 -28.07 -8.46 -4.59
CA GLY A 199 -28.81 -7.31 -5.09
C GLY A 199 -30.27 -7.29 -4.62
N ILE A 200 -31.06 -6.41 -5.22
CA ILE A 200 -32.49 -6.27 -4.90
C ILE A 200 -33.31 -7.53 -5.21
N ASP A 201 -32.88 -8.30 -6.21
CA ASP A 201 -33.55 -9.55 -6.65
C ASP A 201 -33.06 -10.80 -5.91
N GLY A 202 -32.20 -10.63 -4.89
CA GLY A 202 -31.62 -11.69 -4.09
C GLY A 202 -30.14 -11.96 -4.41
N GLU A 203 -29.66 -13.13 -3.98
CA GLU A 203 -28.27 -13.54 -4.17
C GLU A 203 -28.09 -14.33 -5.48
N LYS A 204 -27.11 -13.90 -6.26
CA LYS A 204 -26.69 -14.50 -7.53
C LYS A 204 -25.25 -14.98 -7.42
N SER A 205 -25.03 -16.29 -7.53
CA SER A 205 -23.69 -16.87 -7.59
C SER A 205 -23.01 -16.57 -8.93
N LEU A 206 -21.74 -16.18 -8.86
CA LEU A 206 -20.88 -15.95 -10.02
C LEU A 206 -19.98 -17.16 -10.23
N HIS A 207 -20.08 -17.75 -11.40
CA HIS A 207 -19.29 -18.92 -11.80
C HIS A 207 -18.12 -18.47 -12.67
N ASP A 208 -17.30 -19.44 -13.11
CA ASP A 208 -16.22 -19.28 -14.09
C ASP A 208 -15.04 -18.42 -13.61
N GLY A 209 -14.78 -18.38 -12.29
CA GLY A 209 -13.56 -17.81 -11.75
C GLY A 209 -12.33 -18.60 -12.20
N THR A 210 -11.31 -17.88 -12.67
CA THR A 210 -10.05 -18.47 -13.14
C THR A 210 -8.93 -18.17 -12.14
N TYR A 211 -8.26 -19.21 -11.62
CA TYR A 211 -7.11 -19.02 -10.77
C TYR A 211 -5.88 -18.58 -11.57
N LEU A 212 -5.29 -17.47 -11.16
CA LEU A 212 -4.08 -16.89 -11.75
C LEU A 212 -2.88 -17.21 -10.86
N GLU A 213 -2.13 -18.25 -11.22
CA GLU A 213 -1.02 -18.79 -10.41
C GLU A 213 0.03 -17.71 -10.09
N LYS A 214 0.43 -16.93 -11.09
CA LYS A 214 1.43 -15.86 -10.93
C LYS A 214 0.99 -14.68 -10.08
N GLU A 215 -0.31 -14.47 -9.99
CA GLU A 215 -0.92 -13.37 -9.22
C GLU A 215 -1.36 -13.83 -7.82
N GLY A 216 -1.51 -15.14 -7.60
CA GLY A 216 -1.97 -15.72 -6.35
C GLY A 216 -3.43 -15.39 -6.02
N CYS A 217 -4.28 -15.23 -7.05
CA CYS A 217 -5.68 -14.84 -6.89
C CYS A 217 -6.59 -15.59 -7.86
N THR A 218 -7.91 -15.50 -7.62
CA THR A 218 -8.92 -15.93 -8.60
C THR A 218 -9.57 -14.70 -9.22
N GLU A 219 -9.74 -14.71 -10.54
CA GLU A 219 -10.25 -13.61 -11.33
C GLU A 219 -11.60 -13.98 -11.97
N TRP A 220 -12.51 -13.02 -11.98
CA TRP A 220 -13.79 -13.03 -12.70
C TRP A 220 -13.90 -11.81 -13.59
N ARG A 221 -14.65 -11.94 -14.68
CA ARG A 221 -14.99 -10.84 -15.60
C ARG A 221 -16.49 -10.91 -15.90
N PHE A 222 -17.22 -9.84 -15.60
CA PHE A 222 -18.67 -9.77 -15.83
C PHE A 222 -19.14 -8.33 -15.82
N ALA A 223 -20.41 -8.11 -16.23
CA ALA A 223 -21.04 -6.81 -16.17
C ALA A 223 -21.39 -6.43 -14.72
N TYR A 224 -21.04 -5.21 -14.32
CA TYR A 224 -21.37 -4.67 -12.99
C TYR A 224 -22.89 -4.63 -12.78
N GLU A 225 -23.31 -5.03 -11.61
CA GLU A 225 -24.65 -4.89 -11.05
C GLU A 225 -24.53 -4.27 -9.64
N PRO A 226 -25.35 -3.24 -9.30
CA PRO A 226 -25.33 -2.68 -7.94
C PRO A 226 -25.69 -3.71 -6.87
N GLY A 227 -25.09 -3.61 -5.68
CA GLY A 227 -25.37 -4.51 -4.57
C GLY A 227 -24.15 -4.75 -3.69
N VAL A 228 -24.15 -5.89 -3.01
CA VAL A 228 -23.03 -6.37 -2.19
C VAL A 228 -22.32 -7.49 -2.96
N LEU A 229 -21.08 -7.27 -3.36
CA LEU A 229 -20.21 -8.31 -3.88
C LEU A 229 -19.54 -9.01 -2.71
N LYS A 230 -19.81 -10.30 -2.56
CA LYS A 230 -19.34 -11.14 -1.44
C LYS A 230 -18.50 -12.30 -1.93
N ALA A 231 -17.33 -12.49 -1.30
CA ALA A 231 -16.50 -13.66 -1.50
C ALA A 231 -16.39 -14.48 -0.21
N VAL A 232 -16.53 -15.79 -0.33
CA VAL A 232 -16.32 -16.77 0.75
C VAL A 232 -15.20 -17.69 0.35
N CYS A 233 -14.18 -17.78 1.20
CA CYS A 233 -12.93 -18.50 0.96
C CYS A 233 -12.66 -19.40 2.17
N GLY A 234 -13.31 -20.57 2.26
CA GLY A 234 -13.20 -21.44 3.44
C GLY A 234 -13.64 -20.69 4.71
N GLU A 235 -12.73 -20.46 5.63
CA GLU A 235 -12.99 -19.74 6.91
C GLU A 235 -12.94 -18.22 6.77
N ALA A 236 -12.45 -17.68 5.67
CA ALA A 236 -12.40 -16.25 5.41
C ALA A 236 -13.57 -15.80 4.55
N GLU A 237 -14.11 -14.62 4.86
CA GLU A 237 -15.08 -13.96 3.99
C GLU A 237 -14.75 -12.46 3.89
N CYS A 238 -15.15 -11.87 2.77
CA CYS A 238 -15.04 -10.43 2.57
C CYS A 238 -16.17 -9.94 1.66
N SER A 239 -16.49 -8.67 1.78
CA SER A 239 -17.48 -8.03 0.91
C SER A 239 -17.12 -6.57 0.65
N ILE A 240 -17.55 -6.09 -0.51
CA ILE A 240 -17.56 -4.68 -0.88
C ILE A 240 -18.97 -4.35 -1.38
N GLN A 241 -19.43 -3.13 -1.14
CA GLN A 241 -20.80 -2.73 -1.44
C GLN A 241 -20.82 -1.48 -2.31
N THR A 242 -21.83 -1.40 -3.18
CA THR A 242 -22.14 -0.17 -3.91
C THR A 242 -22.51 0.92 -2.91
N ALA A 243 -21.76 2.00 -2.90
CA ALA A 243 -22.04 3.17 -2.08
C ALA A 243 -22.95 4.15 -2.81
N GLY A 244 -23.88 4.74 -2.07
CA GLY A 244 -24.66 5.89 -2.48
C GLY A 244 -23.88 7.20 -2.33
N LYS A 245 -24.61 8.33 -2.42
CA LYS A 245 -24.06 9.66 -2.12
C LYS A 245 -23.78 9.82 -0.64
N ALA A 246 -22.79 10.64 -0.31
CA ALA A 246 -22.51 11.03 1.06
C ALA A 246 -23.71 11.75 1.68
N VAL A 247 -24.14 11.31 2.84
CA VAL A 247 -25.21 11.91 3.64
C VAL A 247 -24.84 12.09 5.11
N GLU A 248 -23.81 11.37 5.58
CA GLU A 248 -23.34 11.43 6.96
C GLU A 248 -21.85 11.77 7.02
N LEU A 249 -21.51 12.52 8.08
CA LEU A 249 -20.15 12.87 8.46
C LEU A 249 -19.82 12.15 9.76
N SER A 250 -18.74 11.38 9.80
CA SER A 250 -18.22 10.80 11.02
C SER A 250 -16.80 11.29 11.32
N ALA A 251 -16.46 11.35 12.59
CA ALA A 251 -15.13 11.71 13.05
C ALA A 251 -14.76 10.83 14.26
N ASN A 252 -13.66 10.09 14.15
CA ASN A 252 -13.20 9.16 15.17
C ASN A 252 -11.79 9.54 15.61
N VAL A 253 -11.56 9.61 16.93
CA VAL A 253 -10.24 9.88 17.48
C VAL A 253 -9.45 8.59 17.50
N TRP A 254 -8.28 8.65 16.90
CA TRP A 254 -7.27 7.62 17.04
C TRP A 254 -6.15 8.14 17.93
N HIS A 255 -5.90 7.48 19.04
CA HIS A 255 -4.83 7.82 19.95
C HIS A 255 -3.64 6.91 19.71
N ALA A 256 -2.50 7.50 19.39
CA ALA A 256 -1.24 6.79 19.53
C ALA A 256 -0.90 6.68 21.01
N GLU A 257 -0.62 5.46 21.53
CA GLU A 257 -0.11 5.26 22.88
C GLU A 257 1.29 5.87 23.06
N GLU A 258 1.99 6.12 21.96
CA GLU A 258 3.33 6.71 21.95
C GLU A 258 3.31 8.13 21.39
N THR A 259 3.91 9.03 22.14
CA THR A 259 4.06 10.44 21.77
C THR A 259 5.34 10.66 20.97
N ILE A 260 5.24 11.35 19.83
CA ILE A 260 6.42 11.84 19.14
C ILE A 260 7.08 12.93 20.00
N ASN A 261 8.33 12.72 20.39
CA ASN A 261 9.09 13.65 21.25
C ASN A 261 8.42 13.97 22.59
N LYS A 262 7.61 13.07 23.14
CA LYS A 262 6.80 13.26 24.36
C LYS A 262 5.71 14.35 24.23
N GLU A 263 5.35 14.73 23.02
CA GLU A 263 4.22 15.60 22.76
C GLU A 263 3.03 14.77 22.28
N GLU A 264 1.90 14.92 22.92
CA GLU A 264 0.66 14.26 22.53
C GLU A 264 0.13 14.86 21.22
N VAL A 265 -0.22 14.01 20.25
CA VAL A 265 -0.88 14.40 19.00
C VAL A 265 -2.18 13.59 18.89
N MET A 266 -3.28 14.30 18.81
CA MET A 266 -4.59 13.71 18.52
C MET A 266 -4.73 13.60 17.00
N GLN A 267 -5.03 12.41 16.52
CA GLN A 267 -5.36 12.14 15.12
C GLN A 267 -6.85 11.87 15.02
N ILE A 268 -7.55 12.60 14.17
CA ILE A 268 -8.99 12.47 13.98
C ILE A 268 -9.25 12.01 12.56
N GLU A 269 -9.66 10.76 12.41
CA GLU A 269 -10.11 10.23 11.13
C GLU A 269 -11.50 10.77 10.84
N VAL A 270 -11.65 11.44 9.69
CA VAL A 270 -12.92 11.95 9.17
C VAL A 270 -13.33 11.10 7.98
N SER A 271 -14.59 10.66 7.95
CA SER A 271 -15.15 9.90 6.83
C SER A 271 -16.57 10.34 6.48
N LEU A 272 -16.87 10.22 5.19
CA LEU A 272 -18.19 10.44 4.62
C LEU A 272 -18.84 9.11 4.31
N THR A 273 -20.08 8.91 4.72
CA THR A 273 -20.82 7.68 4.44
C THR A 273 -22.19 7.97 3.81
N ASP A 274 -22.69 6.98 3.08
CA ASP A 274 -24.06 7.00 2.57
C ASP A 274 -25.09 6.63 3.65
N GLU A 275 -26.37 6.54 3.27
CA GLU A 275 -27.46 6.18 4.17
C GLU A 275 -27.35 4.77 4.78
N ASN A 276 -26.54 3.89 4.20
CA ASN A 276 -26.31 2.52 4.65
C ASN A 276 -25.01 2.40 5.48
N GLY A 277 -24.29 3.51 5.71
CA GLY A 277 -23.02 3.54 6.41
C GLY A 277 -21.83 3.08 5.56
N VAL A 278 -22.00 2.97 4.24
CA VAL A 278 -20.93 2.62 3.31
C VAL A 278 -20.12 3.88 2.99
N LEU A 279 -18.81 3.76 2.96
CA LEU A 279 -17.90 4.86 2.62
C LEU A 279 -18.24 5.41 1.23
N ALA A 280 -18.61 6.68 1.18
CA ALA A 280 -18.93 7.41 -0.04
C ALA A 280 -17.67 8.14 -0.55
N ALA A 281 -17.18 7.73 -1.71
CA ALA A 281 -15.94 8.26 -2.30
C ALA A 281 -16.18 9.65 -2.94
N GLU A 282 -16.65 10.62 -2.14
CA GLU A 282 -16.89 12.00 -2.56
C GLU A 282 -15.83 12.94 -1.96
N ASP A 283 -15.38 13.91 -2.76
CA ASP A 283 -14.39 14.91 -2.36
C ASP A 283 -15.07 16.20 -1.90
N LEU A 284 -15.63 16.18 -0.68
CA LEU A 284 -16.31 17.32 -0.08
C LEU A 284 -15.39 18.09 0.86
N GLU A 285 -15.58 19.42 0.92
CA GLU A 285 -14.82 20.28 1.82
C GLU A 285 -15.18 20.00 3.28
N ILE A 286 -14.16 19.79 4.09
CA ILE A 286 -14.22 19.67 5.53
C ILE A 286 -13.51 20.85 6.16
N THR A 287 -14.07 21.38 7.24
CA THR A 287 -13.44 22.41 8.06
C THR A 287 -13.24 21.88 9.48
N ALA A 288 -12.12 22.26 10.12
CA ALA A 288 -11.77 21.91 11.49
C ALA A 288 -11.54 23.17 12.33
N GLU A 289 -12.27 23.28 13.44
CA GLU A 289 -12.09 24.33 14.45
C GLU A 289 -11.62 23.70 15.75
N VAL A 290 -10.56 24.25 16.37
CA VAL A 290 -9.96 23.72 17.60
C VAL A 290 -10.05 24.75 18.71
N ILE A 291 -10.64 24.35 19.84
CA ILE A 291 -10.70 25.10 21.09
C ILE A 291 -9.87 24.35 22.12
N GLY A 292 -9.04 25.05 22.91
CA GLY A 292 -8.18 24.41 23.90
C GLY A 292 -7.07 23.53 23.32
N GLY A 293 -6.59 23.88 22.11
CA GLY A 293 -5.52 23.14 21.43
C GLY A 293 -4.93 23.94 20.28
N THR A 294 -4.15 23.26 19.45
CA THR A 294 -3.57 23.83 18.23
C THR A 294 -3.85 22.88 17.07
N LEU A 295 -4.49 23.37 16.00
CA LEU A 295 -4.59 22.64 14.74
C LEU A 295 -3.20 22.56 14.13
N LEU A 296 -2.72 21.35 13.87
CA LEU A 296 -1.42 21.09 13.23
C LEU A 296 -1.55 21.01 11.71
N GLY A 297 -2.66 20.47 11.21
CA GLY A 297 -2.94 20.37 9.79
C GLY A 297 -4.00 19.34 9.43
N LEU A 298 -4.32 19.28 8.15
CA LEU A 298 -5.21 18.31 7.54
C LEU A 298 -4.48 17.59 6.40
N GLU A 299 -4.67 16.28 6.28
CA GLU A 299 -4.12 15.44 5.21
C GLU A 299 -5.21 14.51 4.65
N ASN A 300 -5.33 14.43 3.32
CA ASN A 300 -6.33 13.59 2.65
C ASN A 300 -5.73 12.46 1.79
N GLY A 301 -4.40 12.41 1.65
CA GLY A 301 -3.70 11.41 0.85
C GLY A 301 -3.68 11.68 -0.67
N ASP A 302 -4.34 12.73 -1.16
CA ASP A 302 -4.28 13.10 -2.58
C ASP A 302 -2.97 13.81 -2.92
N LEU A 303 -2.10 13.12 -3.66
CA LEU A 303 -0.82 13.66 -4.10
C LEU A 303 -0.94 14.85 -5.08
N ALA A 304 -2.13 15.15 -5.57
CA ALA A 304 -2.40 16.29 -6.44
C ALA A 304 -3.04 17.47 -5.70
N ASP A 305 -3.42 17.30 -4.43
CA ASP A 305 -4.00 18.39 -3.62
C ASP A 305 -2.93 19.38 -3.18
N LEU A 306 -3.09 20.62 -3.58
CA LEU A 306 -2.16 21.73 -3.29
C LEU A 306 -2.61 22.60 -2.12
N THR A 307 -3.65 22.22 -1.40
CA THR A 307 -4.09 22.95 -0.20
C THR A 307 -2.97 22.92 0.85
N PRO A 308 -2.52 24.08 1.37
CA PRO A 308 -1.48 24.08 2.40
C PRO A 308 -1.90 23.29 3.63
N TYR A 309 -0.98 22.53 4.22
CA TYR A 309 -1.29 21.64 5.36
C TYR A 309 -1.82 22.39 6.60
N PHE A 310 -1.42 23.64 6.80
CA PHE A 310 -1.81 24.46 7.95
C PHE A 310 -3.18 25.14 7.80
N GLU A 311 -3.84 25.01 6.65
CA GLU A 311 -5.20 25.52 6.48
C GLU A 311 -6.18 24.75 7.37
N SER A 312 -7.24 25.43 7.82
CA SER A 312 -8.27 24.80 8.64
C SER A 312 -9.35 24.06 7.83
N HIS A 313 -9.15 23.97 6.53
CA HIS A 313 -10.06 23.30 5.60
C HIS A 313 -9.28 22.48 4.58
N ARG A 314 -9.87 21.40 4.13
CA ARG A 314 -9.38 20.55 3.03
C ARG A 314 -10.52 19.68 2.52
N LYS A 315 -10.50 19.32 1.25
CA LYS A 315 -11.45 18.30 0.73
C LYS A 315 -11.07 16.92 1.23
N THR A 316 -12.06 16.07 1.43
CA THR A 316 -11.81 14.63 1.50
C THR A 316 -11.24 14.13 0.18
N HIS A 317 -10.50 13.04 0.24
CA HIS A 317 -10.11 12.24 -0.92
C HIS A 317 -10.69 10.83 -0.75
N ASN A 318 -11.47 10.40 -1.75
CA ASN A 318 -12.23 9.14 -1.63
C ASN A 318 -13.07 9.06 -0.33
N GLY A 319 -13.65 10.19 0.07
CA GLY A 319 -14.51 10.30 1.23
C GLY A 319 -13.81 10.35 2.59
N ARG A 320 -12.49 10.49 2.65
CA ARG A 320 -11.71 10.45 3.90
C ARG A 320 -10.67 11.57 3.99
N LEU A 321 -10.33 11.96 5.22
CA LEU A 321 -9.16 12.75 5.55
C LEU A 321 -8.79 12.57 7.04
N ILE A 322 -7.60 13.02 7.43
CA ILE A 322 -7.16 13.08 8.84
C ILE A 322 -6.93 14.52 9.26
N VAL A 323 -7.34 14.84 10.49
CA VAL A 323 -7.06 16.11 11.17
C VAL A 323 -6.08 15.84 12.30
N TYR A 324 -5.00 16.62 12.36
CA TYR A 324 -3.98 16.52 13.39
C TYR A 324 -4.10 17.71 14.36
N VAL A 325 -4.24 17.41 15.64
CA VAL A 325 -4.41 18.41 16.70
C VAL A 325 -3.39 18.14 17.81
N LYS A 326 -2.73 19.21 18.27
CA LYS A 326 -1.96 19.18 19.53
C LYS A 326 -2.91 19.61 20.64
N PRO A 327 -3.40 18.68 21.48
CA PRO A 327 -4.36 18.98 22.53
C PRO A 327 -3.70 19.78 23.67
N LYS A 328 -4.52 20.54 24.39
CA LYS A 328 -4.27 21.06 25.73
C LYS A 328 -5.41 20.60 26.63
N GLU A 329 -5.41 21.06 27.89
CA GLU A 329 -6.53 20.78 28.81
C GLU A 329 -7.86 21.25 28.19
N ASP A 330 -8.90 20.43 28.31
CA ASP A 330 -10.26 20.69 27.81
C ASP A 330 -10.33 20.96 26.28
N VAL A 331 -9.54 20.23 25.48
CA VAL A 331 -9.59 20.36 24.02
C VAL A 331 -10.94 19.94 23.47
N LYS A 332 -11.49 20.77 22.57
CA LYS A 332 -12.69 20.46 21.77
C LYS A 332 -12.39 20.71 20.29
N VAL A 333 -12.80 19.78 19.46
CA VAL A 333 -12.63 19.90 18.00
C VAL A 333 -13.99 19.80 17.34
N CYS A 334 -14.33 20.80 16.52
CA CYS A 334 -15.50 20.78 15.66
C CYS A 334 -15.07 20.45 14.24
N ILE A 335 -15.53 19.33 13.73
CA ILE A 335 -15.40 18.95 12.32
C ILE A 335 -16.72 19.22 11.62
N SER A 336 -16.70 19.97 10.51
CA SER A 336 -17.93 20.29 9.77
C SER A 336 -17.76 20.04 8.25
N CYS A 337 -18.84 19.59 7.65
CA CYS A 337 -19.00 19.45 6.20
C CYS A 337 -20.15 20.36 5.75
N PRO A 338 -19.86 21.56 5.22
CA PRO A 338 -20.90 22.52 4.81
C PRO A 338 -21.85 21.97 3.72
N ALA A 339 -21.33 21.15 2.80
CA ALA A 339 -22.10 20.56 1.72
C ALA A 339 -23.22 19.61 2.20
N LEU A 340 -23.03 19.00 3.38
CA LEU A 340 -24.00 18.08 4.00
C LEU A 340 -24.79 18.77 5.14
N ASP A 341 -24.46 20.00 5.51
CA ASP A 341 -24.96 20.67 6.73
C ASP A 341 -24.75 19.84 8.01
N LYS A 342 -23.59 19.15 8.11
CA LYS A 342 -23.24 18.26 9.21
C LYS A 342 -22.09 18.80 10.03
N ARG A 343 -22.13 18.54 11.35
CA ARG A 343 -21.07 18.85 12.30
C ARG A 343 -20.94 17.75 13.34
N VAL A 344 -19.68 17.44 13.68
CA VAL A 344 -19.32 16.48 14.75
C VAL A 344 -18.41 17.19 15.74
N TRP A 345 -18.71 17.07 17.04
CA TRP A 345 -17.87 17.55 18.12
C TRP A 345 -17.13 16.39 18.78
N ILE A 346 -15.87 16.59 19.04
CA ILE A 346 -14.95 15.70 19.74
C ILE A 346 -14.47 16.44 20.99
N GLU A 347 -14.58 15.74 22.13
CA GLU A 347 -14.21 16.27 23.46
C GLU A 347 -13.18 15.36 24.13
#